data_f3a1c48fb4ff5200877823543397450e
#
_entry.id   f3a1c48fb4ff5200877823543397450e
#
_cell.length_a   1.000
_cell.length_b   1.000
_cell.length_c   1.000
_cell.angle_alpha   90.00
_cell.angle_beta   90.00
_cell.angle_gamma   90.00
#
_symmetry.space_group_name_H-M   'P 1'
#
loop_
_entity.id
_entity.type
_entity.pdbx_description
1 polymer ?
#
loop_
_entity_poly.entity_id
_entity_poly.type
_entity_poly.pdbx_seq_one_letter_code
_entity_poly.pdbx_strand_id
1 'polypeptide(L)'
;MKNNLISVLITNYNKSKFLYKSLKSLTSQDYHNYEIILYDDCSTDNSIQIINNFKKINLIKNKKRKEHSKALNQIHGLKKAFLKSKGNIICLMDSDDFFKRKKLKKINEYFELYKEKKILYDLPVVSPKNYFKETKKKRNPNIWPVIFPTSCISVKRKYFRLFLKNIEINKFKNLEIDARINIFFYFYFNQYNIISKKLTNYNFDDSGITSNIPKYSKKWWFRRSEAFDYLKLIL
;
A
#
# COMPACT_ATOMS: atom_id res chain seq x y z
N MET A 1 -15.85 21.42 -4.31
CA MET A 1 -14.87 20.58 -3.55
C MET A 1 -13.48 20.99 -3.95
N LYS A 2 -12.56 21.04 -2.98
CA LYS A 2 -11.14 21.30 -3.27
C LYS A 2 -10.55 20.17 -4.11
N ASN A 3 -9.77 20.52 -5.10
CA ASN A 3 -9.09 19.57 -5.97
C ASN A 3 -7.67 19.31 -5.42
N ASN A 4 -7.55 18.38 -4.43
CA ASN A 4 -6.28 18.11 -3.78
C ASN A 4 -5.33 17.37 -4.72
N LEU A 5 -4.04 17.71 -4.69
CA LEU A 5 -3.03 16.89 -5.36
C LEU A 5 -2.90 15.54 -4.65
N ILE A 6 -3.08 14.45 -5.39
CA ILE A 6 -2.91 13.09 -4.90
C ILE A 6 -1.59 12.51 -5.42
N SER A 7 -0.73 12.02 -4.54
CA SER A 7 0.45 11.23 -4.93
C SER A 7 0.14 9.75 -4.83
N VAL A 8 0.24 9.03 -5.94
CA VAL A 8 0.20 7.56 -5.94
C VAL A 8 1.63 7.06 -5.82
N LEU A 9 1.93 6.36 -4.73
CA LEU A 9 3.25 5.78 -4.46
C LEU A 9 3.24 4.29 -4.78
N ILE A 10 4.17 3.88 -5.63
CA ILE A 10 4.28 2.50 -6.11
C ILE A 10 5.67 1.98 -5.79
N THR A 11 5.76 0.72 -5.34
CA THR A 11 7.01 -0.03 -5.29
C THR A 11 6.95 -1.18 -6.28
N ASN A 12 8.03 -1.38 -7.01
CA ASN A 12 8.14 -2.44 -8.01
C ASN A 12 9.42 -3.25 -7.83
N TYR A 13 9.30 -4.56 -7.97
CA TYR A 13 10.43 -5.48 -8.14
C TYR A 13 9.97 -6.72 -8.90
N ASN A 14 10.46 -6.88 -10.14
CA ASN A 14 10.20 -8.04 -11.00
C ASN A 14 8.69 -8.37 -11.12
N LYS A 15 7.87 -7.37 -11.51
CA LYS A 15 6.42 -7.52 -11.71
C LYS A 15 5.98 -7.20 -13.15
N SER A 16 6.86 -7.35 -14.13
CA SER A 16 6.56 -7.04 -15.55
C SER A 16 5.25 -7.65 -16.04
N LYS A 17 4.93 -8.87 -15.60
CA LYS A 17 3.68 -9.58 -15.93
C LYS A 17 2.40 -8.77 -15.65
N PHE A 18 2.38 -7.98 -14.57
CA PHE A 18 1.20 -7.24 -14.13
C PHE A 18 1.33 -5.74 -14.38
N LEU A 19 2.55 -5.24 -14.45
CA LEU A 19 2.91 -3.84 -14.37
C LEU A 19 2.24 -2.98 -15.45
N TYR A 20 2.17 -3.45 -16.71
CA TYR A 20 1.49 -2.70 -17.77
C TYR A 20 0.03 -2.40 -17.42
N LYS A 21 -0.73 -3.41 -16.98
CA LYS A 21 -2.14 -3.27 -16.59
C LYS A 21 -2.30 -2.40 -15.35
N SER A 22 -1.39 -2.53 -14.39
CA SER A 22 -1.30 -1.70 -13.19
C SER A 22 -1.16 -0.22 -13.58
N LEU A 23 -0.14 0.14 -14.35
CA LEU A 23 0.14 1.51 -14.77
C LEU A 23 -0.95 2.08 -15.69
N LYS A 24 -1.52 1.26 -16.59
CA LYS A 24 -2.66 1.66 -17.41
C LYS A 24 -3.87 2.05 -16.57
N SER A 25 -4.13 1.32 -15.47
CA SER A 25 -5.24 1.64 -14.55
C SER A 25 -5.06 3.00 -13.86
N LEU A 26 -3.82 3.42 -13.62
CA LEU A 26 -3.51 4.74 -13.05
C LEU A 26 -3.63 5.86 -14.08
N THR A 27 -3.11 5.64 -15.28
CA THR A 27 -3.16 6.68 -16.32
C THR A 27 -4.55 6.93 -16.89
N SER A 28 -5.52 6.05 -16.59
CA SER A 28 -6.93 6.15 -17.00
C SER A 28 -7.88 6.62 -15.88
N GLN A 29 -7.38 7.22 -14.81
CA GLN A 29 -8.22 7.75 -13.73
C GLN A 29 -9.07 8.95 -14.16
N ASP A 30 -10.32 9.03 -13.67
CA ASP A 30 -11.25 10.17 -13.88
C ASP A 30 -10.90 11.40 -13.00
N TYR A 31 -9.76 11.41 -12.38
CA TYR A 31 -9.23 12.50 -11.56
C TYR A 31 -7.92 12.97 -12.16
N HIS A 32 -7.74 14.28 -12.36
CA HIS A 32 -6.59 14.78 -13.14
C HIS A 32 -5.48 15.38 -12.28
N ASN A 33 -5.79 15.82 -11.05
CA ASN A 33 -4.81 16.44 -10.16
C ASN A 33 -4.07 15.39 -9.32
N TYR A 34 -3.25 14.58 -9.98
CA TYR A 34 -2.44 13.54 -9.33
C TYR A 34 -1.07 13.40 -10.00
N GLU A 35 -0.15 12.84 -9.25
CA GLU A 35 1.17 12.42 -9.70
C GLU A 35 1.40 10.94 -9.37
N ILE A 36 2.27 10.29 -10.12
CA ILE A 36 2.65 8.88 -9.91
C ILE A 36 4.14 8.85 -9.65
N ILE A 37 4.52 8.34 -8.48
CA ILE A 37 5.92 8.13 -8.10
C ILE A 37 6.15 6.63 -7.96
N LEU A 38 6.96 6.08 -8.85
CA LEU A 38 7.29 4.66 -8.86
C LEU A 38 8.74 4.47 -8.45
N TYR A 39 8.96 3.67 -7.42
CA TYR A 39 10.27 3.20 -7.01
C TYR A 39 10.49 1.78 -7.52
N ASP A 40 11.50 1.61 -8.37
CA ASP A 40 11.94 0.30 -8.84
C ASP A 40 13.16 -0.16 -8.04
N ASP A 41 13.03 -1.34 -7.42
CA ASP A 41 14.04 -1.93 -6.53
C ASP A 41 15.01 -2.85 -7.28
N CYS A 42 15.64 -2.36 -8.34
CA CYS A 42 16.59 -3.10 -9.20
C CYS A 42 15.91 -4.29 -9.91
N SER A 43 14.80 -4.07 -10.57
CA SER A 43 14.17 -5.12 -11.40
C SER A 43 15.11 -5.59 -12.51
N THR A 44 15.12 -6.89 -12.73
CA THR A 44 15.94 -7.59 -13.76
C THR A 44 15.07 -8.12 -14.92
N ASP A 45 13.75 -8.01 -14.78
CA ASP A 45 12.78 -8.33 -15.83
C ASP A 45 12.47 -7.12 -16.73
N ASN A 46 11.45 -7.23 -17.57
CA ASN A 46 11.05 -6.16 -18.49
C ASN A 46 10.34 -4.97 -17.81
N SER A 47 10.34 -4.87 -16.46
CA SER A 47 9.64 -3.80 -15.73
C SER A 47 10.07 -2.40 -16.18
N ILE A 48 11.37 -2.14 -16.32
CA ILE A 48 11.87 -0.82 -16.70
C ILE A 48 11.42 -0.43 -18.12
N GLN A 49 11.42 -1.36 -19.06
CA GLN A 49 10.96 -1.13 -20.44
C GLN A 49 9.46 -0.76 -20.43
N ILE A 50 8.66 -1.48 -19.64
CA ILE A 50 7.23 -1.19 -19.50
C ILE A 50 7.00 0.21 -18.90
N ILE A 51 7.73 0.57 -17.84
CA ILE A 51 7.58 1.88 -17.17
C ILE A 51 7.89 3.02 -18.13
N ASN A 52 8.93 2.88 -18.97
CA ASN A 52 9.36 3.91 -19.93
C ASN A 52 8.28 4.25 -20.97
N ASN A 53 7.30 3.38 -21.20
CA ASN A 53 6.17 3.65 -22.09
C ASN A 53 5.11 4.61 -21.48
N PHE A 54 5.26 4.96 -20.19
CA PHE A 54 4.30 5.81 -19.48
C PHE A 54 4.91 7.15 -19.08
N LYS A 55 4.71 8.19 -19.89
CA LYS A 55 5.28 9.54 -19.69
C LYS A 55 4.91 10.23 -18.37
N LYS A 56 3.80 9.81 -17.73
CA LYS A 56 3.29 10.41 -16.46
C LYS A 56 3.94 9.85 -15.19
N ILE A 57 4.91 8.93 -15.31
CA ILE A 57 5.50 8.27 -14.16
C ILE A 57 6.83 8.92 -13.81
N ASN A 58 6.94 9.39 -12.57
CA ASN A 58 8.20 9.79 -11.97
C ASN A 58 8.92 8.54 -11.45
N LEU A 59 9.85 8.01 -12.23
CA LEU A 59 10.60 6.80 -11.89
C LEU A 59 11.81 7.12 -11.00
N ILE A 60 11.93 6.39 -9.91
CA ILE A 60 13.12 6.35 -9.05
C ILE A 60 13.72 4.95 -9.19
N LYS A 61 14.90 4.86 -9.80
CA LYS A 61 15.63 3.59 -9.90
C LYS A 61 16.56 3.41 -8.70
N ASN A 62 16.45 2.28 -8.00
CA ASN A 62 17.45 1.90 -7.03
C ASN A 62 18.76 1.51 -7.74
N LYS A 63 19.90 1.87 -7.15
CA LYS A 63 21.22 1.52 -7.73
C LYS A 63 21.68 0.13 -7.27
N LYS A 64 21.30 -0.28 -6.07
CA LYS A 64 21.70 -1.55 -5.48
C LYS A 64 20.59 -2.02 -4.52
N ARG A 65 20.06 -3.20 -4.77
CA ARG A 65 19.11 -3.84 -3.87
C ARG A 65 19.83 -4.29 -2.61
N LYS A 66 19.28 -3.95 -1.47
CA LYS A 66 19.79 -4.47 -0.19
C LYS A 66 19.25 -5.89 -0.02
N GLU A 67 20.09 -6.80 0.46
CA GLU A 67 19.69 -8.18 0.77
C GLU A 67 18.87 -8.26 2.07
N HIS A 68 17.90 -7.41 2.20
CA HIS A 68 17.00 -7.37 3.35
C HIS A 68 15.70 -8.09 3.01
N SER A 69 14.84 -8.23 4.01
CA SER A 69 13.50 -8.77 3.79
C SER A 69 12.75 -7.99 2.71
N LYS A 70 11.88 -8.69 1.98
CA LYS A 70 10.99 -8.06 0.98
C LYS A 70 10.17 -6.92 1.60
N ALA A 71 9.70 -7.09 2.86
CA ALA A 71 8.94 -6.08 3.58
C ALA A 71 9.76 -4.81 3.83
N LEU A 72 11.01 -4.93 4.27
CA LEU A 72 11.87 -3.76 4.49
C LEU A 72 12.22 -3.03 3.18
N ASN A 73 12.45 -3.78 2.09
CA ASN A 73 12.71 -3.18 0.78
C ASN A 73 11.49 -2.38 0.29
N GLN A 74 10.28 -2.91 0.46
CA GLN A 74 9.04 -2.19 0.12
C GLN A 74 8.91 -0.89 0.95
N ILE A 75 9.15 -0.95 2.25
CA ILE A 75 9.10 0.23 3.14
C ILE A 75 10.14 1.26 2.71
N HIS A 76 11.36 0.83 2.40
CA HIS A 76 12.44 1.70 1.90
C HIS A 76 12.04 2.41 0.60
N GLY A 77 11.48 1.65 -0.35
CA GLY A 77 10.99 2.19 -1.61
C GLY A 77 9.87 3.21 -1.41
N LEU A 78 8.87 2.91 -0.57
CA LEU A 78 7.80 3.85 -0.24
C LEU A 78 8.30 5.13 0.43
N LYS A 79 9.28 5.03 1.33
CA LYS A 79 9.91 6.22 1.94
C LYS A 79 10.61 7.07 0.87
N LYS A 80 11.35 6.48 -0.06
CA LYS A 80 11.99 7.19 -1.17
C LYS A 80 10.98 7.85 -2.09
N ALA A 81 9.90 7.14 -2.45
CA ALA A 81 8.81 7.67 -3.25
C ALA A 81 8.10 8.83 -2.53
N PHE A 82 7.83 8.70 -1.24
CA PHE A 82 7.22 9.77 -0.43
C PHE A 82 8.05 11.05 -0.39
N LEU A 83 9.37 10.95 -0.27
CA LEU A 83 10.26 12.11 -0.25
C LEU A 83 10.26 12.90 -1.57
N LYS A 84 9.96 12.24 -2.69
CA LYS A 84 9.84 12.87 -4.03
C LYS A 84 8.43 13.37 -4.33
N SER A 85 7.43 12.92 -3.57
CA SER A 85 6.03 13.26 -3.80
C SER A 85 5.66 14.62 -3.22
N LYS A 86 4.61 15.28 -3.78
CA LYS A 86 4.14 16.62 -3.39
C LYS A 86 2.67 16.66 -2.97
N GLY A 87 1.90 15.61 -3.25
CA GLY A 87 0.45 15.55 -3.01
C GLY A 87 0.05 15.66 -1.55
N ASN A 88 -1.11 16.25 -1.29
CA ASN A 88 -1.70 16.38 0.05
C ASN A 88 -2.29 15.06 0.56
N ILE A 89 -2.63 14.18 -0.36
CA ILE A 89 -3.15 12.83 -0.13
C ILE A 89 -2.14 11.85 -0.73
N ILE A 90 -1.83 10.80 0.01
CA ILE A 90 -0.98 9.70 -0.41
C ILE A 90 -1.86 8.48 -0.63
N CYS A 91 -1.88 7.93 -1.84
CA CYS A 91 -2.47 6.63 -2.14
C CYS A 91 -1.33 5.63 -2.37
N LEU A 92 -1.40 4.48 -1.72
CA LEU A 92 -0.42 3.42 -1.90
C LEU A 92 -0.90 2.44 -2.97
N MET A 93 0.04 1.81 -3.67
CA MET A 93 -0.28 0.80 -4.67
C MET A 93 0.86 -0.21 -4.83
N ASP A 94 0.54 -1.48 -4.80
CA ASP A 94 1.44 -2.56 -5.20
C ASP A 94 1.40 -2.72 -6.73
N SER A 95 2.54 -3.00 -7.34
CA SER A 95 2.70 -3.00 -8.81
C SER A 95 1.98 -4.15 -9.54
N ASP A 96 1.39 -5.07 -8.80
CA ASP A 96 0.54 -6.17 -9.30
C ASP A 96 -0.96 -5.92 -9.13
N ASP A 97 -1.38 -4.81 -8.50
CA ASP A 97 -2.77 -4.42 -8.31
C ASP A 97 -3.27 -3.41 -9.37
N PHE A 98 -4.59 -3.18 -9.41
CA PHE A 98 -5.22 -2.25 -10.36
C PHE A 98 -6.26 -1.38 -9.68
N PHE A 99 -6.22 -0.06 -9.95
CA PHE A 99 -7.24 0.86 -9.47
C PHE A 99 -8.47 0.87 -10.37
N LYS A 100 -9.64 0.96 -9.79
CA LYS A 100 -10.86 1.29 -10.54
C LYS A 100 -10.78 2.73 -11.02
N ARG A 101 -11.33 3.03 -12.20
CA ARG A 101 -11.26 4.32 -12.89
C ARG A 101 -11.63 5.52 -12.02
N LYS A 102 -12.61 5.37 -11.13
CA LYS A 102 -13.11 6.44 -10.25
C LYS A 102 -12.42 6.50 -8.89
N LYS A 103 -11.34 5.72 -8.65
CA LYS A 103 -10.77 5.62 -7.30
C LYS A 103 -10.24 6.94 -6.79
N LEU A 104 -9.35 7.61 -7.50
CA LEU A 104 -8.74 8.85 -7.03
C LEU A 104 -9.79 9.96 -6.82
N LYS A 105 -10.79 10.05 -7.72
CA LYS A 105 -11.92 10.96 -7.56
C LYS A 105 -12.66 10.69 -6.25
N LYS A 106 -13.01 9.43 -5.97
CA LYS A 106 -13.72 9.04 -4.75
C LYS A 106 -12.89 9.31 -3.49
N ILE A 107 -11.60 9.04 -3.50
CA ILE A 107 -10.71 9.34 -2.36
C ILE A 107 -10.70 10.85 -2.08
N ASN A 108 -10.59 11.70 -3.11
CA ASN A 108 -10.67 13.15 -2.92
C ASN A 108 -12.02 13.57 -2.33
N GLU A 109 -13.14 13.10 -2.89
CA GLU A 109 -14.49 13.38 -2.41
C GLU A 109 -14.64 13.05 -0.92
N TYR A 110 -14.20 11.87 -0.48
CA TYR A 110 -14.30 11.44 0.92
C TYR A 110 -13.42 12.28 1.86
N PHE A 111 -12.19 12.63 1.48
CA PHE A 111 -11.35 13.48 2.32
C PHE A 111 -11.83 14.92 2.39
N GLU A 112 -12.55 15.41 1.39
CA GLU A 112 -13.18 16.73 1.42
C GLU A 112 -14.45 16.74 2.27
N LEU A 113 -15.24 15.67 2.19
CA LEU A 113 -16.48 15.52 2.98
C LEU A 113 -16.17 15.29 4.47
N TYR A 114 -15.16 14.48 4.77
CA TYR A 114 -14.77 14.09 6.13
C TYR A 114 -13.37 14.62 6.45
N LYS A 115 -13.27 15.93 6.69
CA LYS A 115 -11.99 16.62 6.89
C LYS A 115 -11.20 16.15 8.11
N GLU A 116 -11.86 15.59 9.12
CA GLU A 116 -11.26 15.04 10.33
C GLU A 116 -10.57 13.68 10.10
N LYS A 117 -10.95 12.95 9.05
CA LYS A 117 -10.36 11.63 8.74
C LYS A 117 -8.89 11.77 8.32
N LYS A 118 -8.06 10.90 8.88
CA LYS A 118 -6.60 10.87 8.65
C LYS A 118 -6.21 9.85 7.59
N ILE A 119 -6.94 8.73 7.58
CA ILE A 119 -6.74 7.56 6.72
C ILE A 119 -8.09 7.07 6.21
N LEU A 120 -8.10 6.52 5.00
CA LEU A 120 -9.24 5.86 4.37
C LEU A 120 -8.80 4.51 3.81
N TYR A 121 -9.65 3.52 3.99
CA TYR A 121 -9.52 2.19 3.38
C TYR A 121 -10.66 1.96 2.41
N ASP A 122 -10.38 1.58 1.18
CA ASP A 122 -11.40 1.08 0.27
C ASP A 122 -11.44 -0.46 0.26
N LEU A 123 -12.50 -1.03 -0.26
CA LEU A 123 -12.67 -2.47 -0.30
C LEU A 123 -11.98 -3.07 -1.54
N PRO A 124 -11.23 -4.18 -1.39
CA PRO A 124 -10.67 -4.88 -2.53
C PRO A 124 -11.72 -5.72 -3.26
N VAL A 125 -11.57 -5.82 -4.59
CA VAL A 125 -12.07 -6.95 -5.37
C VAL A 125 -10.90 -7.91 -5.52
N VAL A 126 -11.04 -9.12 -5.00
CA VAL A 126 -9.95 -10.09 -4.97
C VAL A 126 -10.02 -11.03 -6.16
N SER A 127 -8.88 -11.28 -6.79
CA SER A 127 -8.72 -12.21 -7.88
C SER A 127 -7.58 -13.19 -7.56
N PRO A 128 -7.79 -14.51 -7.67
CA PRO A 128 -9.06 -15.19 -7.99
C PRO A 128 -10.10 -15.11 -6.86
N LYS A 129 -11.38 -15.16 -7.21
CA LYS A 129 -12.50 -14.96 -6.26
C LYS A 129 -12.53 -15.93 -5.08
N ASN A 130 -11.93 -17.10 -5.22
CA ASN A 130 -11.97 -18.16 -4.21
C ASN A 130 -11.04 -17.97 -3.02
N TYR A 131 -10.10 -17.04 -3.10
CA TYR A 131 -9.07 -16.83 -2.06
C TYR A 131 -9.63 -16.38 -0.70
N PHE A 132 -10.77 -15.66 -0.68
CA PHE A 132 -11.34 -15.09 0.56
C PHE A 132 -12.46 -15.90 1.22
N LYS A 133 -12.86 -17.05 0.67
CA LYS A 133 -13.91 -17.87 1.29
C LYS A 133 -13.55 -18.37 2.70
N GLU A 134 -12.25 -18.57 2.97
CA GLU A 134 -11.76 -19.08 4.26
C GLU A 134 -11.58 -18.01 5.35
N THR A 135 -11.56 -16.72 5.03
CA THR A 135 -11.24 -15.66 5.99
C THR A 135 -12.46 -15.00 6.64
N LYS A 136 -13.68 -15.46 6.32
CA LYS A 136 -14.94 -14.95 6.91
C LYS A 136 -15.16 -15.33 8.39
N LYS A 137 -14.19 -15.91 9.10
CA LYS A 137 -14.29 -16.01 10.56
C LYS A 137 -14.35 -14.61 11.13
N LYS A 138 -15.46 -14.28 11.79
CA LYS A 138 -15.73 -13.02 12.49
C LYS A 138 -14.53 -12.68 13.38
N ARG A 139 -13.61 -11.85 12.91
CA ARG A 139 -12.60 -11.24 13.78
C ARG A 139 -13.32 -10.16 14.56
N ASN A 140 -13.09 -10.11 15.87
CA ASN A 140 -13.57 -8.99 16.65
C ASN A 140 -12.70 -7.76 16.30
N PRO A 141 -13.22 -6.78 15.52
CA PRO A 141 -12.43 -5.62 15.12
C PRO A 141 -12.05 -4.73 16.31
N ASN A 142 -12.69 -4.93 17.47
CA ASN A 142 -12.41 -4.17 18.69
C ASN A 142 -11.11 -4.59 19.37
N ILE A 143 -10.56 -5.77 19.04
CA ILE A 143 -9.32 -6.28 19.65
C ILE A 143 -8.12 -6.08 18.72
N TRP A 144 -8.30 -6.29 17.41
CA TRP A 144 -7.23 -6.20 16.43
C TRP A 144 -7.77 -5.73 15.08
N PRO A 145 -7.14 -4.74 14.43
CA PRO A 145 -7.64 -4.23 13.16
C PRO A 145 -7.62 -5.30 12.06
N VAL A 146 -8.59 -5.25 11.17
CA VAL A 146 -8.51 -5.95 9.90
C VAL A 146 -7.40 -5.30 9.08
N ILE A 147 -6.46 -6.08 8.59
CA ILE A 147 -5.37 -5.57 7.77
C ILE A 147 -5.89 -5.41 6.33
N PHE A 148 -6.00 -4.17 5.88
CA PHE A 148 -6.31 -3.84 4.49
C PHE A 148 -5.04 -3.92 3.64
N PRO A 149 -5.12 -4.45 2.40
CA PRO A 149 -4.00 -4.48 1.48
C PRO A 149 -3.42 -3.08 1.22
N THR A 150 -2.13 -3.00 0.95
CA THR A 150 -1.41 -1.75 0.63
C THR A 150 -2.18 -0.88 -0.36
N SER A 151 -2.64 -1.49 -1.45
CA SER A 151 -3.35 -0.78 -2.53
C SER A 151 -4.72 -0.23 -2.14
N CYS A 152 -5.28 -0.62 -0.99
CA CYS A 152 -6.54 -0.08 -0.47
C CYS A 152 -6.33 1.12 0.48
N ILE A 153 -5.09 1.56 0.70
CA ILE A 153 -4.75 2.55 1.72
C ILE A 153 -4.57 3.93 1.08
N SER A 154 -5.29 4.93 1.64
CA SER A 154 -5.13 6.35 1.31
C SER A 154 -5.01 7.17 2.58
N VAL A 155 -3.99 8.04 2.67
CA VAL A 155 -3.63 8.75 3.91
C VAL A 155 -3.36 10.22 3.62
N LYS A 156 -3.79 11.15 4.48
CA LYS A 156 -3.36 12.55 4.38
C LYS A 156 -1.86 12.67 4.64
N ARG A 157 -1.15 13.42 3.80
CA ARG A 157 0.31 13.56 3.79
C ARG A 157 0.93 13.79 5.17
N LYS A 158 0.37 14.71 5.99
CA LYS A 158 0.94 15.02 7.30
C LYS A 158 0.96 13.81 8.24
N TYR A 159 -0.05 12.95 8.17
CA TYR A 159 -0.15 11.75 9.01
C TYR A 159 0.69 10.60 8.47
N PHE A 160 0.83 10.49 7.15
CA PHE A 160 1.77 9.54 6.55
C PHE A 160 3.22 9.90 6.90
N ARG A 161 3.56 11.21 6.93
CA ARG A 161 4.87 11.68 7.41
C ARG A 161 5.11 11.29 8.87
N LEU A 162 4.11 11.46 9.74
CA LEU A 162 4.22 11.08 11.14
C LEU A 162 4.40 9.56 11.29
N PHE A 163 3.61 8.76 10.55
CA PHE A 163 3.80 7.32 10.48
C PHE A 163 5.24 6.95 10.08
N LEU A 164 5.78 7.56 9.02
CA LEU A 164 7.15 7.27 8.55
C LEU A 164 8.24 7.67 9.56
N LYS A 165 7.99 8.62 10.46
CA LYS A 165 8.90 8.96 11.55
C LYS A 165 8.92 7.88 12.64
N ASN A 166 7.80 7.20 12.85
CA ASN A 166 7.60 6.18 13.90
C ASN A 166 7.67 4.74 13.40
N ILE A 167 8.06 4.52 12.13
CA ILE A 167 7.94 3.19 11.50
C ILE A 167 9.03 2.20 11.93
N GLU A 168 10.16 2.67 12.53
CA GLU A 168 11.30 1.83 12.89
C GLU A 168 11.74 0.91 11.74
N ILE A 169 12.20 1.52 10.66
CA ILE A 169 12.43 0.86 9.35
C ILE A 169 13.32 -0.38 9.47
N ASN A 170 14.33 -0.37 10.35
CA ASN A 170 15.30 -1.46 10.47
C ASN A 170 14.86 -2.60 11.41
N LYS A 171 13.73 -2.41 12.10
CA LYS A 171 13.13 -3.44 12.97
C LYS A 171 11.99 -4.17 12.25
N PHE A 172 11.56 -5.30 12.78
CA PHE A 172 10.38 -6.06 12.33
C PHE A 172 10.47 -6.51 10.86
N LYS A 173 11.51 -7.29 10.55
CA LYS A 173 11.87 -7.71 9.18
C LYS A 173 10.78 -8.48 8.43
N ASN A 174 9.82 -9.07 9.15
CA ASN A 174 8.72 -9.84 8.57
C ASN A 174 7.38 -9.11 8.59
N LEU A 175 7.31 -7.89 9.15
CA LEU A 175 6.07 -7.12 9.25
C LEU A 175 5.96 -6.17 8.05
N GLU A 176 4.97 -6.43 7.20
CA GLU A 176 4.71 -5.67 5.97
C GLU A 176 4.19 -4.27 6.27
N ILE A 177 4.28 -3.41 5.27
CA ILE A 177 3.89 -1.99 5.35
C ILE A 177 2.40 -1.82 5.64
N ASP A 178 1.54 -2.64 5.04
CA ASP A 178 0.10 -2.60 5.26
C ASP A 178 -0.24 -2.95 6.71
N ALA A 179 0.36 -3.99 7.28
CA ALA A 179 0.18 -4.34 8.68
C ALA A 179 0.62 -3.18 9.61
N ARG A 180 1.79 -2.59 9.37
CA ARG A 180 2.30 -1.44 10.16
C ARG A 180 1.36 -0.24 10.09
N ILE A 181 0.88 0.12 8.90
CA ILE A 181 -0.05 1.24 8.73
C ILE A 181 -1.37 0.97 9.45
N ASN A 182 -1.96 -0.22 9.24
CA ASN A 182 -3.24 -0.55 9.87
C ASN A 182 -3.14 -0.54 11.40
N ILE A 183 -2.07 -1.12 11.98
CA ILE A 183 -1.82 -1.12 13.43
C ILE A 183 -1.60 0.31 13.92
N PHE A 184 -0.73 1.10 13.26
CA PHE A 184 -0.43 2.46 13.67
C PHE A 184 -1.67 3.36 13.67
N PHE A 185 -2.44 3.38 12.60
CA PHE A 185 -3.61 4.26 12.54
C PHE A 185 -4.74 3.81 13.45
N TYR A 186 -4.89 2.52 13.65
CA TYR A 186 -5.91 1.98 14.55
C TYR A 186 -5.61 2.32 16.01
N PHE A 187 -4.43 2.01 16.50
CA PHE A 187 -4.09 2.19 17.92
C PHE A 187 -3.63 3.61 18.26
N TYR A 188 -2.76 4.20 17.45
CA TYR A 188 -2.20 5.53 17.75
C TYR A 188 -3.21 6.66 17.53
N PHE A 189 -4.07 6.55 16.52
CA PHE A 189 -5.03 7.60 16.17
C PHE A 189 -6.49 7.23 16.46
N ASN A 190 -6.78 6.02 16.85
CA ASN A 190 -8.15 5.47 16.91
C ASN A 190 -8.91 5.71 15.59
N GLN A 191 -8.24 5.48 14.44
CA GLN A 191 -8.78 5.76 13.11
C GLN A 191 -8.85 4.48 12.27
N TYR A 192 -10.08 4.13 11.88
CA TYR A 192 -10.39 2.97 11.06
C TYR A 192 -11.55 3.28 10.13
N ASN A 193 -11.25 4.05 9.06
CA ASN A 193 -12.29 4.62 8.21
C ASN A 193 -12.40 3.86 6.90
N ILE A 194 -13.50 3.15 6.69
CA ILE A 194 -13.75 2.32 5.52
C ILE A 194 -14.70 3.05 4.55
N ILE A 195 -14.28 3.15 3.30
CA ILE A 195 -15.16 3.50 2.19
C ILE A 195 -15.84 2.22 1.72
N SER A 196 -17.16 2.13 1.85
CA SER A 196 -17.95 0.97 1.41
C SER A 196 -18.05 0.87 -0.13
N LYS A 197 -16.93 1.09 -0.82
CA LYS A 197 -16.78 1.00 -2.27
C LYS A 197 -15.61 0.11 -2.64
N LYS A 198 -15.81 -0.76 -3.61
CA LYS A 198 -14.77 -1.61 -4.18
C LYS A 198 -13.99 -0.82 -5.24
N LEU A 199 -12.89 -0.18 -4.85
CA LEU A 199 -12.11 0.71 -5.70
C LEU A 199 -10.75 0.14 -6.13
N THR A 200 -10.35 -0.99 -5.56
CA THR A 200 -9.09 -1.68 -5.85
C THR A 200 -9.37 -3.10 -6.33
N ASN A 201 -8.76 -3.51 -7.45
CA ASN A 201 -8.66 -4.91 -7.80
C ASN A 201 -7.34 -5.43 -7.21
N TYR A 202 -7.45 -6.22 -6.17
CA TYR A 202 -6.33 -6.88 -5.52
C TYR A 202 -6.03 -8.19 -6.24
N ASN A 203 -4.82 -8.28 -6.79
CA ASN A 203 -4.37 -9.47 -7.48
C ASN A 203 -3.53 -10.33 -6.53
N PHE A 204 -4.03 -11.53 -6.24
CA PHE A 204 -3.25 -12.48 -5.46
C PHE A 204 -2.24 -13.16 -6.37
N ASP A 205 -0.97 -12.92 -6.08
CA ASP A 205 0.16 -13.53 -6.80
C ASP A 205 0.98 -14.43 -5.84
N ASP A 206 1.30 -15.63 -6.29
CA ASP A 206 2.09 -16.60 -5.50
C ASP A 206 3.51 -16.10 -5.20
N SER A 207 4.02 -15.14 -5.98
CA SER A 207 5.31 -14.47 -5.70
C SER A 207 5.24 -13.40 -4.61
N GLY A 208 4.06 -13.11 -4.07
CA GLY A 208 3.80 -12.12 -3.02
C GLY A 208 4.62 -12.35 -1.75
N ILE A 209 4.75 -11.30 -0.92
CA ILE A 209 5.53 -11.36 0.33
C ILE A 209 4.96 -12.41 1.30
N THR A 210 3.63 -12.57 1.29
CA THR A 210 2.89 -13.41 2.25
C THR A 210 2.37 -14.71 1.68
N SER A 211 2.32 -14.85 0.35
CA SER A 211 1.69 -15.98 -0.34
C SER A 211 2.26 -17.33 0.07
N ASN A 212 3.57 -17.39 0.30
CA ASN A 212 4.31 -18.61 0.59
C ASN A 212 4.60 -18.80 2.08
N ILE A 213 3.79 -18.23 2.98
CA ILE A 213 3.96 -18.43 4.42
C ILE A 213 2.86 -19.38 4.93
N PRO A 214 3.15 -20.66 5.14
CA PRO A 214 2.16 -21.61 5.66
C PRO A 214 1.64 -21.16 7.03
N LYS A 215 0.34 -21.31 7.25
CA LYS A 215 -0.28 -21.03 8.55
C LYS A 215 0.42 -21.90 9.62
N TYR A 216 0.66 -21.30 10.79
CA TYR A 216 1.29 -21.93 11.95
C TYR A 216 2.76 -22.31 11.76
N SER A 217 3.42 -21.98 10.63
CA SER A 217 4.86 -22.10 10.49
C SER A 217 5.62 -21.13 11.41
N LYS A 218 6.91 -21.40 11.70
CA LYS A 218 7.76 -20.49 12.47
C LYS A 218 7.70 -19.06 11.92
N LYS A 219 7.79 -18.87 10.60
CA LYS A 219 7.72 -17.57 9.94
C LYS A 219 6.37 -16.89 10.13
N TRP A 220 5.27 -17.67 10.14
CA TRP A 220 3.93 -17.15 10.41
C TRP A 220 3.80 -16.63 11.85
N TRP A 221 4.37 -17.32 12.83
CA TRP A 221 4.40 -16.90 14.22
C TRP A 221 5.30 -15.68 14.42
N PHE A 222 6.52 -15.67 13.83
CA PHE A 222 7.41 -14.51 13.88
C PHE A 222 6.76 -13.23 13.38
N ARG A 223 6.02 -13.26 12.26
CA ARG A 223 5.29 -12.10 11.78
C ARG A 223 4.27 -11.58 12.79
N ARG A 224 3.62 -12.47 13.53
CA ARG A 224 2.64 -12.07 14.55
C ARG A 224 3.32 -11.48 15.78
N SER A 225 4.38 -12.09 16.25
CA SER A 225 5.14 -11.51 17.36
C SER A 225 5.67 -10.13 17.02
N GLU A 226 6.24 -9.95 15.81
CA GLU A 226 6.68 -8.64 15.34
C GLU A 226 5.53 -7.61 15.29
N ALA A 227 4.30 -8.03 14.97
CA ALA A 227 3.15 -7.13 14.97
C ALA A 227 2.77 -6.66 16.39
N PHE A 228 2.85 -7.54 17.39
CA PHE A 228 2.65 -7.19 18.80
C PHE A 228 3.80 -6.34 19.35
N ASP A 229 5.05 -6.64 18.98
CA ASP A 229 6.21 -5.86 19.39
C ASP A 229 6.20 -4.46 18.76
N TYR A 230 5.73 -4.35 17.52
CA TYR A 230 5.48 -3.06 16.88
C TYR A 230 4.38 -2.28 17.59
N LEU A 231 3.28 -2.95 17.99
CA LEU A 231 2.23 -2.31 18.78
C LEU A 231 2.77 -1.75 20.10
N LYS A 232 3.55 -2.52 20.86
CA LYS A 232 4.18 -2.05 22.11
C LYS A 232 5.07 -0.83 21.91
N LEU A 233 5.71 -0.71 20.74
CA LEU A 233 6.59 0.42 20.42
C LEU A 233 5.81 1.72 20.16
N ILE A 234 4.59 1.62 19.61
CA ILE A 234 3.80 2.80 19.22
C ILE A 234 2.81 3.28 20.28
N LEU A 235 2.58 2.48 21.31
CA LEU A 235 1.79 2.85 22.50
C LEU A 235 2.67 3.47 23.58
#